data_51df1f7400dbc9d9cead8f95efb4e6c0
#
_entry.id   51df1f7400dbc9d9cead8f95efb4e6c0
#
_cell.length_a   1.000
_cell.length_b   1.000
_cell.length_c   1.000
_cell.angle_alpha   90.00
_cell.angle_beta   90.00
_cell.angle_gamma   90.00
#
_symmetry.space_group_name_H-M   'P 1'
#
loop_
_entity.id
_entity.type
_entity.pdbx_description
1 polymer ?
#
loop_
_entity_poly.entity_id
_entity_poly.type
_entity_poly.pdbx_seq_one_letter_code
_entity_poly.pdbx_strand_id
1 'polypeptide(L)'
;MALAFEWAQIYHELLTQRIELPHPSGFELGYPQFWKGILNVKTRVTELLGIEVPIIQGAMARIADASLAGAVSEAGGLGIIACGGAPLDWVRDQVEAARKITSKPLGANVMLMDPNAAELAKLLVDLEIDVVTTGAGSPANYMEMWKAAGIKVIPVVASTALAVRMERLGADAVVAEGTESGGHVGELTTMALLPSVTDAVSIPVIGAGGIADGRGIAAAFALGAEGVQMGTRFLTVDECTVADAYKEKILSAKDSDTIVTGRGSGHPVRCLKNKFARSVKKLEGDLAKNGDELERMYVGSLRRAVEGDVDNGTIMSGQIAAVVHERKSAKEVIDELVSEAEALGGCTLQQMADANADRRRLGL
;
A
#
# COMPACT_ATOMS: atom_id res chain seq x y z
N MET A 1 -9.60 -31.09 -36.87
CA MET A 1 -8.57 -32.07 -36.43
C MET A 1 -7.18 -31.82 -37.03
N ALA A 2 -7.02 -31.34 -38.27
CA ALA A 2 -5.71 -31.07 -38.87
C ALA A 2 -4.88 -29.97 -38.19
N LEU A 3 -5.50 -28.85 -37.84
CA LEU A 3 -4.83 -27.73 -37.15
C LEU A 3 -4.28 -28.08 -35.77
N ALA A 4 -4.92 -28.97 -35.03
CA ALA A 4 -4.43 -29.38 -33.69
C ALA A 4 -3.21 -30.30 -33.79
N PHE A 5 -3.06 -31.03 -34.91
CA PHE A 5 -1.90 -31.90 -35.16
C PHE A 5 -0.65 -31.10 -35.59
N GLU A 6 -0.83 -30.03 -36.35
CA GLU A 6 0.27 -29.13 -36.72
C GLU A 6 0.83 -28.38 -35.52
N TRP A 7 0.00 -27.89 -34.63
CA TRP A 7 0.46 -27.22 -33.39
C TRP A 7 1.18 -28.17 -32.44
N ALA A 8 0.74 -29.42 -32.35
CA ALA A 8 1.42 -30.43 -31.52
C ALA A 8 2.79 -30.79 -32.09
N GLN A 9 2.95 -30.78 -33.40
CA GLN A 9 4.22 -31.06 -34.09
C GLN A 9 5.20 -29.89 -33.91
N ILE A 10 4.75 -28.65 -34.09
CA ILE A 10 5.55 -27.44 -33.86
C ILE A 10 6.00 -27.36 -32.37
N TYR A 11 5.11 -27.72 -31.43
CA TYR A 11 5.44 -27.74 -30.00
C TYR A 11 6.47 -28.82 -29.66
N HIS A 12 6.41 -29.97 -30.33
CA HIS A 12 7.38 -31.06 -30.17
C HIS A 12 8.74 -30.71 -30.75
N GLU A 13 8.79 -30.02 -31.91
CA GLU A 13 10.04 -29.55 -32.52
C GLU A 13 10.70 -28.45 -31.67
N LEU A 14 9.92 -27.54 -31.09
CA LEU A 14 10.43 -26.51 -30.17
C LEU A 14 10.99 -27.10 -28.86
N LEU A 15 10.40 -28.20 -28.35
CA LEU A 15 10.89 -28.89 -27.14
C LEU A 15 12.10 -29.80 -27.40
N THR A 16 12.33 -30.24 -28.65
CA THR A 16 13.44 -31.12 -28.99
C THR A 16 14.68 -30.39 -29.53
N GLN A 17 14.53 -29.16 -30.02
CA GLN A 17 15.67 -28.29 -30.26
C GLN A 17 16.14 -27.76 -28.89
N ARG A 18 17.16 -28.42 -28.31
CA ARG A 18 18.01 -27.81 -27.28
C ARG A 18 18.69 -26.60 -27.91
N ILE A 19 18.03 -25.45 -27.88
CA ILE A 19 18.73 -24.18 -27.98
C ILE A 19 19.47 -24.09 -26.66
N GLU A 20 20.73 -24.42 -26.66
CA GLU A 20 21.67 -24.02 -25.63
C GLU A 20 21.68 -22.49 -25.69
N LEU A 21 20.80 -21.85 -24.88
CA LEU A 21 20.97 -20.44 -24.58
C LEU A 21 22.33 -20.35 -23.91
N PRO A 22 23.27 -19.52 -24.40
CA PRO A 22 24.52 -19.31 -23.73
C PRO A 22 24.19 -18.88 -22.30
N HIS A 23 24.58 -19.69 -21.33
CA HIS A 23 24.60 -19.31 -19.95
C HIS A 23 25.42 -18.01 -19.86
N PRO A 24 24.88 -16.90 -19.43
CA PRO A 24 25.69 -15.71 -19.19
C PRO A 24 26.43 -15.87 -17.87
N SER A 25 27.45 -16.77 -17.87
CA SER A 25 28.51 -16.69 -16.89
C SER A 25 29.32 -15.46 -17.26
N GLY A 26 29.03 -14.33 -16.61
CA GLY A 26 29.81 -13.13 -16.77
C GLY A 26 29.03 -11.84 -17.02
N PHE A 27 27.72 -11.80 -16.89
CA PHE A 27 27.02 -10.53 -16.66
C PHE A 27 27.06 -10.21 -15.16
N GLU A 28 28.21 -9.74 -14.68
CA GLU A 28 28.19 -8.74 -13.61
C GLU A 28 27.36 -7.60 -14.18
N LEU A 29 26.12 -7.45 -13.70
CA LEU A 29 25.39 -6.20 -13.79
C LEU A 29 26.20 -5.19 -12.99
N GLY A 30 27.28 -4.70 -13.61
CA GLY A 30 27.92 -3.48 -13.19
C GLY A 30 26.88 -2.39 -13.34
N TYR A 31 26.19 -2.08 -12.27
CA TYR A 31 25.38 -0.87 -12.20
C TYR A 31 26.28 0.29 -12.60
N PRO A 32 25.98 1.00 -13.70
CA PRO A 32 26.79 2.14 -14.08
C PRO A 32 26.85 3.07 -12.87
N GLN A 33 28.05 3.48 -12.48
CA GLN A 33 28.30 4.44 -11.39
C GLN A 33 27.65 5.83 -11.66
N PHE A 34 26.86 5.93 -12.72
CA PHE A 34 26.12 7.12 -13.14
C PHE A 34 24.90 7.46 -12.23
N TRP A 35 24.44 6.55 -11.36
CA TRP A 35 23.22 6.71 -10.58
C TRP A 35 23.40 7.33 -9.18
N LYS A 36 24.50 8.02 -8.95
CA LYS A 36 24.69 8.87 -7.74
C LYS A 36 24.03 10.25 -7.85
N GLY A 37 23.05 10.43 -8.73
CA GLY A 37 22.37 11.69 -8.95
C GLY A 37 20.87 11.54 -9.04
N ILE A 38 20.18 11.76 -7.93
CA ILE A 38 18.80 12.26 -7.80
C ILE A 38 17.76 11.50 -8.64
N LEU A 39 17.18 10.44 -8.05
CA LEU A 39 15.92 9.86 -8.47
C LEU A 39 14.80 10.89 -8.23
N ASN A 40 14.58 11.81 -9.15
CA ASN A 40 13.49 12.80 -9.07
C ASN A 40 12.45 12.45 -10.12
N VAL A 41 11.53 11.55 -9.75
CA VAL A 41 10.42 11.15 -10.63
C VAL A 41 9.29 12.17 -10.51
N LYS A 42 9.13 13.02 -11.52
CA LYS A 42 8.07 14.05 -11.56
C LYS A 42 6.74 13.45 -12.01
N THR A 43 5.85 13.19 -11.07
CA THR A 43 4.43 12.88 -11.33
C THR A 43 3.57 13.94 -10.68
N ARG A 44 2.26 14.00 -11.02
CA ARG A 44 1.35 14.90 -10.29
C ARG A 44 1.30 14.56 -8.78
N VAL A 45 1.52 13.30 -8.40
CA VAL A 45 1.60 12.88 -6.99
C VAL A 45 2.83 13.48 -6.31
N THR A 46 4.03 13.38 -6.92
CA THR A 46 5.25 13.92 -6.32
C THR A 46 5.23 15.45 -6.23
N GLU A 47 4.70 16.12 -7.26
CA GLU A 47 4.54 17.58 -7.26
C GLU A 47 3.52 18.03 -6.21
N LEU A 48 2.37 17.34 -6.09
CA LEU A 48 1.32 17.64 -5.12
C LEU A 48 1.81 17.51 -3.68
N LEU A 49 2.59 16.46 -3.40
CA LEU A 49 3.02 16.07 -2.05
C LEU A 49 4.40 16.61 -1.66
N GLY A 50 5.17 17.14 -2.61
CA GLY A 50 6.54 17.62 -2.37
C GLY A 50 7.52 16.48 -2.05
N ILE A 51 7.29 15.27 -2.57
CA ILE A 51 8.13 14.09 -2.34
C ILE A 51 9.01 13.78 -3.56
N GLU A 52 10.11 13.06 -3.36
CA GLU A 52 11.10 12.78 -4.40
C GLU A 52 10.70 11.60 -5.30
N VAL A 53 10.03 10.60 -4.73
CA VAL A 53 9.59 9.39 -5.43
C VAL A 53 8.11 9.12 -5.16
N PRO A 54 7.34 8.61 -6.13
CA PRO A 54 5.88 8.45 -6.02
C PRO A 54 5.49 7.19 -5.22
N ILE A 55 6.13 7.00 -4.06
CA ILE A 55 5.95 5.85 -3.17
C ILE A 55 5.45 6.32 -1.81
N ILE A 56 4.35 5.74 -1.36
CA ILE A 56 3.73 6.03 -0.07
C ILE A 56 3.75 4.76 0.78
N GLN A 57 4.23 4.87 2.02
CA GLN A 57 3.97 3.83 3.01
C GLN A 57 2.58 4.04 3.57
N GLY A 58 1.67 3.11 3.31
CA GLY A 58 0.29 3.17 3.77
C GLY A 58 0.16 3.05 5.28
N ALA A 59 -0.81 3.73 5.85
CA ALA A 59 -1.10 3.64 7.26
C ALA A 59 -1.44 2.20 7.69
N MET A 60 -0.78 1.72 8.71
CA MET A 60 -0.98 0.40 9.30
C MET A 60 -1.25 0.57 10.79
N ALA A 61 -2.51 0.38 11.18
CA ALA A 61 -2.96 0.59 12.56
C ALA A 61 -2.04 -0.12 13.57
N ARG A 62 -1.60 0.58 14.61
CA ARG A 62 -0.67 0.11 15.67
C ARG A 62 0.73 -0.29 15.17
N ILE A 63 1.06 -0.06 13.92
CA ILE A 63 2.33 -0.46 13.30
C ILE A 63 3.08 0.75 12.77
N ALA A 64 2.42 1.58 11.96
CA ALA A 64 3.06 2.74 11.35
C ALA A 64 3.17 3.89 12.38
N ASP A 65 4.30 3.96 13.00
CA ASP A 65 4.72 4.94 14.01
C ASP A 65 5.73 5.96 13.44
N ALA A 66 6.31 6.76 14.32
CA ALA A 66 7.31 7.76 13.97
C ALA A 66 8.55 7.19 13.30
N SER A 67 9.02 6.01 13.77
CA SER A 67 10.22 5.37 13.23
C SER A 67 10.04 5.01 11.77
N LEU A 68 8.96 4.28 11.47
CA LEU A 68 8.68 3.86 10.11
C LEU A 68 8.32 5.03 9.20
N ALA A 69 7.37 5.89 9.61
CA ALA A 69 6.92 7.00 8.78
C ALA A 69 8.04 8.02 8.54
N GLY A 70 8.82 8.35 9.57
CA GLY A 70 9.97 9.26 9.47
C GLY A 70 11.03 8.73 8.51
N ALA A 71 11.39 7.45 8.60
CA ALA A 71 12.39 6.82 7.73
C ALA A 71 11.96 6.79 6.25
N VAL A 72 10.69 6.47 5.97
CA VAL A 72 10.15 6.49 4.60
C VAL A 72 10.14 7.90 4.02
N SER A 73 9.73 8.89 4.80
CA SER A 73 9.78 10.29 4.36
C SER A 73 11.22 10.75 4.14
N GLU A 74 12.16 10.43 5.03
CA GLU A 74 13.57 10.76 4.86
C GLU A 74 14.17 10.09 3.63
N ALA A 75 13.72 8.89 3.28
CA ALA A 75 14.12 8.17 2.06
C ALA A 75 13.54 8.76 0.76
N GLY A 76 12.69 9.79 0.83
CA GLY A 76 12.13 10.51 -0.33
C GLY A 76 10.73 10.12 -0.75
N GLY A 77 10.11 9.14 -0.09
CA GLY A 77 8.68 8.80 -0.22
C GLY A 77 7.80 9.63 0.71
N LEU A 78 6.57 9.15 0.97
CA LEU A 78 5.70 9.68 2.00
C LEU A 78 5.44 8.62 3.06
N GLY A 79 5.93 8.84 4.28
CA GLY A 79 5.57 8.05 5.44
C GLY A 79 4.28 8.55 6.08
N ILE A 80 3.41 7.62 6.51
CA ILE A 80 2.13 7.94 7.11
C ILE A 80 2.00 7.32 8.49
N ILE A 81 1.84 8.16 9.52
CA ILE A 81 1.54 7.74 10.89
C ILE A 81 0.09 7.27 10.98
N ALA A 82 -0.12 6.08 11.55
CA ALA A 82 -1.46 5.50 11.70
C ALA A 82 -2.11 5.95 13.00
N CYS A 83 -2.99 6.94 12.95
CA CYS A 83 -3.60 7.56 14.14
C CYS A 83 -4.91 6.90 14.58
N GLY A 84 -5.53 6.04 13.76
CA GLY A 84 -6.81 5.41 14.09
C GLY A 84 -6.75 4.56 15.37
N GLY A 85 -7.63 4.87 16.34
CA GLY A 85 -7.71 4.19 17.64
C GLY A 85 -6.55 4.49 18.59
N ALA A 86 -5.71 5.49 18.29
CA ALA A 86 -4.61 5.93 19.13
C ALA A 86 -5.04 7.09 20.04
N PRO A 87 -4.49 7.20 21.28
CA PRO A 87 -4.66 8.39 22.10
C PRO A 87 -4.06 9.64 21.43
N LEU A 88 -4.69 10.80 21.59
CA LEU A 88 -4.25 12.06 20.99
C LEU A 88 -2.83 12.45 21.41
N ASP A 89 -2.46 12.24 22.67
CA ASP A 89 -1.11 12.50 23.17
C ASP A 89 -0.07 11.61 22.46
N TRP A 90 -0.41 10.33 22.24
CA TRP A 90 0.46 9.45 21.47
C TRP A 90 0.66 9.96 20.03
N VAL A 91 -0.40 10.45 19.38
CA VAL A 91 -0.29 11.02 18.02
C VAL A 91 0.65 12.23 18.02
N ARG A 92 0.53 13.11 19.00
CA ARG A 92 1.43 14.26 19.17
C ARG A 92 2.88 13.79 19.29
N ASP A 93 3.13 12.87 20.22
CA ASP A 93 4.47 12.32 20.46
C ASP A 93 5.05 11.69 19.19
N GLN A 94 4.23 10.98 18.41
CA GLN A 94 4.69 10.37 17.15
C GLN A 94 5.04 11.40 16.08
N VAL A 95 4.22 12.43 15.89
CA VAL A 95 4.52 13.49 14.92
C VAL A 95 5.80 14.23 15.32
N GLU A 96 5.95 14.60 16.59
CA GLU A 96 7.14 15.26 17.10
C GLU A 96 8.41 14.38 16.99
N ALA A 97 8.26 13.07 17.22
CA ALA A 97 9.36 12.12 17.06
C ALA A 97 9.74 11.95 15.58
N ALA A 98 8.78 11.84 14.68
CA ALA A 98 9.04 11.74 13.24
C ALA A 98 9.71 13.00 12.67
N ARG A 99 9.32 14.20 13.17
CA ARG A 99 9.96 15.47 12.80
C ARG A 99 11.43 15.59 13.26
N LYS A 100 11.87 14.77 14.22
CA LYS A 100 13.30 14.65 14.58
C LYS A 100 14.09 13.76 13.62
N ILE A 101 13.39 12.88 12.89
CA ILE A 101 13.99 11.99 11.90
C ILE A 101 14.08 12.69 10.54
N THR A 102 13.04 13.45 10.17
CA THR A 102 12.92 14.07 8.84
C THR A 102 12.29 15.46 8.89
N SER A 103 12.74 16.33 8.00
CA SER A 103 12.08 17.61 7.68
C SER A 103 11.23 17.54 6.42
N LYS A 104 11.20 16.39 5.75
CA LYS A 104 10.41 16.16 4.52
C LYS A 104 8.93 15.97 4.83
N PRO A 105 8.05 15.98 3.80
CA PRO A 105 6.62 15.81 4.00
C PRO A 105 6.26 14.56 4.81
N LEU A 106 5.33 14.69 5.74
CA LEU A 106 4.86 13.64 6.63
C LEU A 106 3.34 13.54 6.57
N GLY A 107 2.81 12.32 6.51
CA GLY A 107 1.39 12.06 6.51
C GLY A 107 0.87 11.50 7.83
N ALA A 108 -0.43 11.68 8.06
CA ALA A 108 -1.18 11.04 9.13
C ALA A 108 -2.48 10.43 8.59
N ASN A 109 -2.88 9.29 9.12
CA ASN A 109 -4.13 8.65 8.72
C ASN A 109 -5.22 8.84 9.75
N VAL A 110 -6.40 9.26 9.31
CA VAL A 110 -7.61 9.37 10.15
C VAL A 110 -8.61 8.28 9.77
N MET A 111 -8.92 7.41 10.71
CA MET A 111 -10.04 6.48 10.59
C MET A 111 -11.33 7.23 10.96
N LEU A 112 -12.15 7.56 9.98
CA LEU A 112 -13.30 8.48 10.17
C LEU A 112 -14.45 7.90 11.03
N MET A 113 -14.43 6.58 11.29
CA MET A 113 -15.33 5.93 12.25
C MET A 113 -14.82 6.02 13.70
N ASP A 114 -13.61 6.52 13.94
CA ASP A 114 -13.07 6.67 15.29
C ASP A 114 -13.88 7.73 16.05
N PRO A 115 -14.35 7.44 17.27
CA PRO A 115 -15.04 8.44 18.10
C PRO A 115 -14.27 9.74 18.30
N ASN A 116 -12.93 9.68 18.30
CA ASN A 116 -12.04 10.84 18.47
C ASN A 116 -11.65 11.50 17.13
N ALA A 117 -12.27 11.12 16.01
CA ALA A 117 -11.88 11.64 14.69
C ALA A 117 -11.94 13.18 14.61
N ALA A 118 -12.86 13.82 15.30
CA ALA A 118 -13.02 15.28 15.29
C ALA A 118 -11.87 15.99 16.03
N GLU A 119 -11.50 15.50 17.19
CA GLU A 119 -10.38 16.02 17.99
C GLU A 119 -9.04 15.74 17.29
N LEU A 120 -8.90 14.54 16.73
CA LEU A 120 -7.74 14.16 15.93
C LEU A 120 -7.58 15.06 14.71
N ALA A 121 -8.67 15.34 14.01
CA ALA A 121 -8.64 16.20 12.83
C ALA A 121 -8.13 17.62 13.13
N LYS A 122 -8.48 18.17 14.30
CA LYS A 122 -7.97 19.47 14.79
C LYS A 122 -6.52 19.38 15.20
N LEU A 123 -6.17 18.33 15.96
CA LEU A 123 -4.79 18.10 16.41
C LEU A 123 -3.82 18.05 15.22
N LEU A 124 -4.19 17.42 14.10
CA LEU A 124 -3.34 17.34 12.91
C LEU A 124 -3.12 18.71 12.25
N VAL A 125 -4.07 19.64 12.37
CA VAL A 125 -3.88 21.05 11.97
C VAL A 125 -2.87 21.73 12.89
N ASP A 126 -3.04 21.58 14.22
CA ASP A 126 -2.13 22.16 15.21
C ASP A 126 -0.68 21.64 15.11
N LEU A 127 -0.52 20.39 14.63
CA LEU A 127 0.78 19.74 14.40
C LEU A 127 1.37 20.02 13.00
N GLU A 128 0.72 20.85 12.20
CA GLU A 128 1.17 21.23 10.86
C GLU A 128 1.52 20.00 10.00
N ILE A 129 0.64 18.95 10.02
CA ILE A 129 0.85 17.77 9.19
C ILE A 129 0.68 18.13 7.72
N ASP A 130 1.52 17.59 6.83
CA ASP A 130 1.47 17.95 5.40
C ASP A 130 0.33 17.26 4.66
N VAL A 131 0.08 15.99 5.02
CA VAL A 131 -0.86 15.10 4.30
C VAL A 131 -1.77 14.37 5.28
N VAL A 132 -3.05 14.35 5.00
CA VAL A 132 -4.02 13.49 5.70
C VAL A 132 -4.57 12.46 4.72
N THR A 133 -4.40 11.17 5.05
CA THR A 133 -5.15 10.09 4.40
C THR A 133 -6.35 9.71 5.24
N THR A 134 -7.45 9.32 4.62
CA THR A 134 -8.66 8.93 5.35
C THR A 134 -9.20 7.58 4.88
N GLY A 135 -9.75 6.83 5.82
CA GLY A 135 -10.47 5.59 5.53
C GLY A 135 -11.72 5.44 6.41
N ALA A 136 -12.55 4.46 6.10
CA ALA A 136 -13.73 4.09 6.89
C ALA A 136 -14.69 5.26 7.15
N GLY A 137 -15.08 6.00 6.09
CA GLY A 137 -16.05 7.09 6.21
C GLY A 137 -15.87 8.18 5.16
N SER A 138 -16.52 9.33 5.41
CA SER A 138 -16.46 10.52 4.54
C SER A 138 -15.70 11.65 5.24
N PRO A 139 -14.68 12.26 4.61
CA PRO A 139 -13.94 13.38 5.19
C PRO A 139 -14.69 14.72 5.13
N ALA A 140 -15.91 14.75 4.63
CA ALA A 140 -16.67 15.98 4.32
C ALA A 140 -16.67 17.00 5.47
N ASN A 141 -16.81 16.53 6.72
CA ASN A 141 -16.89 17.39 7.90
C ASN A 141 -15.56 18.09 8.24
N TYR A 142 -14.45 17.64 7.69
CA TYR A 142 -13.12 18.14 8.01
C TYR A 142 -12.42 18.79 6.82
N MET A 143 -12.94 18.62 5.60
CA MET A 143 -12.33 19.09 4.36
C MET A 143 -12.00 20.58 4.39
N GLU A 144 -12.97 21.43 4.74
CA GLU A 144 -12.79 22.88 4.78
C GLU A 144 -11.64 23.27 5.73
N MET A 145 -11.62 22.72 6.92
CA MET A 145 -10.59 22.98 7.94
C MET A 145 -9.20 22.55 7.46
N TRP A 146 -9.07 21.34 6.94
CA TRP A 146 -7.78 20.84 6.45
C TRP A 146 -7.27 21.62 5.22
N LYS A 147 -8.17 21.94 4.28
CA LYS A 147 -7.82 22.74 3.10
C LYS A 147 -7.40 24.17 3.48
N ALA A 148 -8.07 24.79 4.45
CA ALA A 148 -7.70 26.13 4.95
C ALA A 148 -6.32 26.12 5.63
N ALA A 149 -5.93 24.98 6.26
CA ALA A 149 -4.61 24.77 6.83
C ALA A 149 -3.53 24.37 5.80
N GLY A 150 -3.88 24.22 4.52
CA GLY A 150 -2.95 23.81 3.46
C GLY A 150 -2.65 22.31 3.40
N ILE A 151 -3.31 21.51 4.24
CA ILE A 151 -3.13 20.06 4.32
C ILE A 151 -3.68 19.41 3.03
N LYS A 152 -2.94 18.48 2.44
CA LYS A 152 -3.38 17.65 1.32
C LYS A 152 -4.23 16.49 1.82
N VAL A 153 -5.43 16.32 1.27
CA VAL A 153 -6.39 15.30 1.71
C VAL A 153 -6.52 14.19 0.66
N ILE A 154 -6.17 12.97 1.05
CA ILE A 154 -6.08 11.81 0.16
C ILE A 154 -6.91 10.64 0.73
N PRO A 155 -8.20 10.53 0.39
CA PRO A 155 -9.04 9.43 0.83
C PRO A 155 -8.64 8.09 0.17
N VAL A 156 -8.72 7.00 0.94
CA VAL A 156 -8.61 5.63 0.42
C VAL A 156 -9.99 5.17 -0.05
N VAL A 157 -10.05 4.69 -1.29
CA VAL A 157 -11.29 4.28 -1.96
C VAL A 157 -11.19 2.87 -2.53
N ALA A 158 -12.27 2.10 -2.45
CA ALA A 158 -12.36 0.75 -2.98
C ALA A 158 -13.35 0.63 -4.16
N SER A 159 -13.80 1.76 -4.73
CA SER A 159 -14.69 1.78 -5.89
C SER A 159 -14.63 3.11 -6.63
N THR A 160 -14.97 3.08 -7.91
CA THR A 160 -15.07 4.26 -8.78
C THR A 160 -16.08 5.29 -8.24
N ALA A 161 -17.23 4.83 -7.74
CA ALA A 161 -18.23 5.73 -7.17
C ALA A 161 -17.72 6.51 -5.96
N LEU A 162 -16.91 5.87 -5.10
CA LEU A 162 -16.26 6.54 -3.98
C LEU A 162 -15.21 7.54 -4.47
N ALA A 163 -14.38 7.20 -5.46
CA ALA A 163 -13.38 8.09 -6.03
C ALA A 163 -14.02 9.38 -6.55
N VAL A 164 -15.05 9.27 -7.40
CA VAL A 164 -15.81 10.42 -7.93
C VAL A 164 -16.44 11.26 -6.81
N ARG A 165 -16.96 10.61 -5.76
CA ARG A 165 -17.49 11.31 -4.59
C ARG A 165 -16.40 12.09 -3.84
N MET A 166 -15.22 11.50 -3.65
CA MET A 166 -14.11 12.17 -2.95
C MET A 166 -13.57 13.36 -3.76
N GLU A 167 -13.45 13.23 -5.07
CA GLU A 167 -13.09 14.33 -5.95
C GLU A 167 -14.08 15.50 -5.81
N ARG A 168 -15.40 15.23 -5.86
CA ARG A 168 -16.44 16.26 -5.68
C ARG A 168 -16.41 16.94 -4.32
N LEU A 169 -15.90 16.24 -3.29
CA LEU A 169 -15.68 16.80 -1.95
C LEU A 169 -14.41 17.65 -1.86
N GLY A 170 -13.57 17.70 -2.90
CA GLY A 170 -12.36 18.50 -2.96
C GLY A 170 -11.09 17.75 -2.50
N ALA A 171 -11.08 16.43 -2.56
CA ALA A 171 -9.86 15.64 -2.34
C ALA A 171 -8.76 16.05 -3.33
N ASP A 172 -7.49 16.06 -2.88
CA ASP A 172 -6.34 16.43 -3.71
C ASP A 172 -5.86 15.28 -4.59
N ALA A 173 -6.04 14.05 -4.11
CA ALA A 173 -5.79 12.79 -4.80
C ALA A 173 -6.64 11.69 -4.15
N VAL A 174 -6.64 10.49 -4.70
CA VAL A 174 -7.24 9.30 -4.08
C VAL A 174 -6.27 8.12 -4.10
N VAL A 175 -6.32 7.28 -3.06
CA VAL A 175 -5.70 5.95 -3.07
C VAL A 175 -6.76 4.94 -3.50
N ALA A 176 -6.60 4.34 -4.69
CA ALA A 176 -7.43 3.24 -5.17
C ALA A 176 -6.88 1.92 -4.65
N GLU A 177 -7.52 1.37 -3.61
CA GLU A 177 -7.03 0.19 -2.91
C GLU A 177 -7.81 -1.08 -3.30
N GLY A 178 -7.11 -2.00 -3.96
CA GLY A 178 -7.66 -3.29 -4.36
C GLY A 178 -7.75 -4.30 -3.22
N THR A 179 -8.57 -5.33 -3.43
CA THR A 179 -8.86 -6.38 -2.43
C THR A 179 -7.63 -7.21 -2.05
N GLU A 180 -6.53 -7.11 -2.78
CA GLU A 180 -5.26 -7.80 -2.48
C GLU A 180 -4.54 -7.21 -1.26
N SER A 181 -4.95 -6.03 -0.78
CA SER A 181 -4.38 -5.36 0.39
C SER A 181 -4.54 -6.18 1.67
N GLY A 182 -3.74 -5.86 2.68
CA GLY A 182 -3.89 -6.35 4.06
C GLY A 182 -4.83 -5.46 4.87
N GLY A 183 -5.38 -5.98 5.96
CA GLY A 183 -6.34 -5.25 6.78
C GLY A 183 -7.73 -5.22 6.15
N HIS A 184 -8.46 -4.13 6.30
CA HIS A 184 -9.80 -3.99 5.73
C HIS A 184 -9.76 -3.98 4.20
N VAL A 185 -10.59 -4.79 3.56
CA VAL A 185 -10.56 -4.96 2.09
C VAL A 185 -11.91 -4.70 1.45
N GLY A 186 -11.86 -4.09 0.26
CA GLY A 186 -12.99 -4.04 -0.67
C GLY A 186 -13.14 -5.35 -1.46
N GLU A 187 -13.95 -5.31 -2.53
CA GLU A 187 -14.24 -6.49 -3.37
C GLU A 187 -13.45 -6.49 -4.69
N LEU A 188 -13.14 -5.30 -5.24
CA LEU A 188 -12.48 -5.19 -6.54
C LEU A 188 -10.98 -5.44 -6.41
N THR A 189 -10.42 -6.19 -7.37
CA THR A 189 -8.96 -6.36 -7.50
C THR A 189 -8.31 -5.09 -8.04
N THR A 190 -7.04 -4.87 -7.73
CA THR A 190 -6.26 -3.71 -8.20
C THR A 190 -6.27 -3.59 -9.72
N MET A 191 -6.14 -4.71 -10.43
CA MET A 191 -6.15 -4.77 -11.90
C MET A 191 -7.47 -4.24 -12.51
N ALA A 192 -8.61 -4.43 -11.86
CA ALA A 192 -9.90 -3.95 -12.33
C ALA A 192 -10.25 -2.56 -11.79
N LEU A 193 -9.89 -2.29 -10.52
CA LEU A 193 -10.23 -1.03 -9.85
C LEU A 193 -9.46 0.14 -10.44
N LEU A 194 -8.15 -0.03 -10.62
CA LEU A 194 -7.24 1.07 -10.93
C LEU A 194 -7.59 1.76 -12.26
N PRO A 195 -7.72 1.06 -13.40
CA PRO A 195 -8.12 1.71 -14.66
C PRO A 195 -9.52 2.33 -14.57
N SER A 196 -10.47 1.70 -13.86
CA SER A 196 -11.81 2.24 -13.70
C SER A 196 -11.83 3.55 -12.90
N VAL A 197 -10.94 3.69 -11.90
CA VAL A 197 -10.82 4.93 -11.13
C VAL A 197 -10.07 5.99 -11.91
N THR A 198 -8.97 5.64 -12.57
CA THR A 198 -8.16 6.60 -13.35
C THR A 198 -8.91 7.21 -14.52
N ASP A 199 -9.83 6.46 -15.14
CA ASP A 199 -10.70 6.95 -16.21
C ASP A 199 -11.86 7.83 -15.69
N ALA A 200 -12.23 7.72 -14.40
CA ALA A 200 -13.42 8.38 -13.84
C ALA A 200 -13.14 9.69 -13.09
N VAL A 201 -11.89 9.96 -12.71
CA VAL A 201 -11.52 11.17 -11.95
C VAL A 201 -10.39 11.94 -12.63
N SER A 202 -10.34 13.25 -12.40
CA SER A 202 -9.29 14.13 -12.93
C SER A 202 -8.12 14.34 -11.96
N ILE A 203 -8.34 14.11 -10.67
CA ILE A 203 -7.31 14.20 -9.63
C ILE A 203 -6.34 13.03 -9.72
N PRO A 204 -5.10 13.17 -9.20
CA PRO A 204 -4.12 12.08 -9.20
C PRO A 204 -4.64 10.81 -8.50
N VAL A 205 -4.31 9.64 -9.07
CA VAL A 205 -4.68 8.35 -8.51
C VAL A 205 -3.42 7.59 -8.08
N ILE A 206 -3.44 7.10 -6.85
CA ILE A 206 -2.38 6.30 -6.23
C ILE A 206 -2.86 4.86 -6.18
N GLY A 207 -2.14 3.93 -6.79
CA GLY A 207 -2.49 2.50 -6.78
C GLY A 207 -2.07 1.83 -5.48
N ALA A 208 -2.95 1.01 -4.89
CA ALA A 208 -2.65 0.24 -3.68
C ALA A 208 -3.27 -1.16 -3.73
N GLY A 209 -2.65 -2.10 -2.99
CA GLY A 209 -3.05 -3.51 -2.99
C GLY A 209 -2.30 -4.34 -4.03
N GLY A 210 -1.65 -5.42 -3.59
CA GLY A 210 -0.92 -6.31 -4.48
C GLY A 210 0.41 -5.77 -5.03
N ILE A 211 0.97 -4.72 -4.46
CA ILE A 211 2.20 -4.05 -4.90
C ILE A 211 3.28 -4.23 -3.83
N ALA A 212 4.46 -4.77 -4.19
CA ALA A 212 5.59 -4.93 -3.27
C ALA A 212 6.97 -4.86 -3.94
N ASP A 213 7.04 -4.80 -5.26
CA ASP A 213 8.27 -4.72 -6.05
C ASP A 213 8.09 -3.80 -7.26
N GLY A 214 9.17 -3.59 -8.04
CA GLY A 214 9.15 -2.74 -9.23
C GLY A 214 8.17 -3.19 -10.31
N ARG A 215 7.86 -4.51 -10.41
CA ARG A 215 6.86 -5.03 -11.34
C ARG A 215 5.47 -4.50 -11.05
N GLY A 216 5.11 -4.48 -9.74
CA GLY A 216 3.84 -3.94 -9.29
C GLY A 216 3.72 -2.44 -9.52
N ILE A 217 4.81 -1.69 -9.32
CA ILE A 217 4.86 -0.24 -9.59
C ILE A 217 4.66 0.01 -11.08
N ALA A 218 5.44 -0.62 -11.95
CA ALA A 218 5.32 -0.46 -13.40
C ALA A 218 3.91 -0.81 -13.91
N ALA A 219 3.31 -1.90 -13.38
CA ALA A 219 1.95 -2.29 -13.72
C ALA A 219 0.91 -1.23 -13.27
N ALA A 220 1.05 -0.68 -12.05
CA ALA A 220 0.16 0.37 -11.57
C ALA A 220 0.22 1.63 -12.44
N PHE A 221 1.42 2.04 -12.85
CA PHE A 221 1.62 3.16 -13.79
C PHE A 221 1.03 2.85 -15.17
N ALA A 222 1.21 1.65 -15.69
CA ALA A 222 0.59 1.22 -16.96
C ALA A 222 -0.95 1.24 -16.90
N LEU A 223 -1.54 1.05 -15.72
CA LEU A 223 -2.98 1.15 -15.47
C LEU A 223 -3.45 2.58 -15.17
N GLY A 224 -2.57 3.57 -15.26
CA GLY A 224 -2.92 4.98 -15.14
C GLY A 224 -2.65 5.61 -13.78
N ALA A 225 -2.09 4.89 -12.81
CA ALA A 225 -1.64 5.48 -11.55
C ALA A 225 -0.46 6.44 -11.74
N GLU A 226 -0.30 7.35 -10.81
CA GLU A 226 0.79 8.34 -10.78
C GLU A 226 1.62 8.25 -9.50
N GLY A 227 1.32 7.25 -8.69
CA GLY A 227 2.03 6.85 -7.48
C GLY A 227 1.49 5.53 -6.97
N VAL A 228 2.18 4.96 -6.00
CA VAL A 228 1.77 3.70 -5.36
C VAL A 228 1.79 3.82 -3.84
N GLN A 229 0.86 3.11 -3.19
CA GLN A 229 0.87 2.94 -1.75
C GLN A 229 1.09 1.46 -1.40
N MET A 230 2.01 1.19 -0.51
CA MET A 230 2.33 -0.16 -0.04
C MET A 230 2.28 -0.24 1.49
N GLY A 231 1.71 -1.34 2.00
CA GLY A 231 1.77 -1.67 3.43
C GLY A 231 2.72 -2.85 3.68
N THR A 232 2.39 -4.00 3.12
CA THR A 232 3.05 -5.29 3.39
C THR A 232 4.55 -5.27 3.15
N ARG A 233 5.04 -4.57 2.11
CA ARG A 233 6.47 -4.44 1.84
C ARG A 233 7.21 -3.72 2.96
N PHE A 234 6.59 -2.73 3.58
CA PHE A 234 7.16 -1.96 4.67
C PHE A 234 7.05 -2.63 6.05
N LEU A 235 6.33 -3.76 6.19
CA LEU A 235 6.28 -4.52 7.44
C LEU A 235 7.64 -5.16 7.79
N THR A 236 8.48 -5.43 6.80
CA THR A 236 9.77 -6.11 6.97
C THR A 236 10.97 -5.17 7.01
N VAL A 237 10.77 -3.85 6.87
CA VAL A 237 11.89 -2.90 6.96
C VAL A 237 12.43 -2.82 8.39
N ASP A 238 13.69 -2.42 8.51
CA ASP A 238 14.37 -2.34 9.82
C ASP A 238 13.68 -1.38 10.77
N GLU A 239 13.22 -0.26 10.24
CA GLU A 239 12.57 0.82 11.00
C GLU A 239 11.12 0.50 11.41
N CYS A 240 10.52 -0.57 10.90
CA CYS A 240 9.21 -1.06 11.36
C CYS A 240 9.37 -1.74 12.72
N THR A 241 8.67 -1.27 13.73
CA THR A 241 8.84 -1.67 15.14
C THR A 241 8.04 -2.92 15.55
N VAL A 242 7.32 -3.57 14.62
CA VAL A 242 6.62 -4.82 14.92
C VAL A 242 7.61 -5.90 15.39
N ALA A 243 7.15 -6.81 16.26
CA ALA A 243 7.97 -7.91 16.74
C ALA A 243 8.57 -8.75 15.59
N ASP A 244 9.80 -9.23 15.76
CA ASP A 244 10.48 -10.05 14.76
C ASP A 244 9.65 -11.27 14.32
N ALA A 245 8.91 -11.88 15.24
CA ALA A 245 8.00 -12.99 14.91
C ALA A 245 6.95 -12.60 13.85
N TYR A 246 6.48 -11.34 13.84
CA TYR A 246 5.58 -10.84 12.80
C TYR A 246 6.30 -10.74 11.45
N LYS A 247 7.50 -10.13 11.42
CA LYS A 247 8.33 -10.02 10.21
C LYS A 247 8.64 -11.39 9.61
N GLU A 248 9.01 -12.37 10.44
CA GLU A 248 9.29 -13.74 10.00
C GLU A 248 8.07 -14.42 9.37
N LYS A 249 6.85 -14.16 9.87
CA LYS A 249 5.63 -14.66 9.25
C LYS A 249 5.40 -14.07 7.86
N ILE A 250 5.76 -12.81 7.64
CA ILE A 250 5.70 -12.18 6.30
C ILE A 250 6.77 -12.80 5.38
N LEU A 251 8.02 -12.84 5.82
CA LEU A 251 9.16 -13.35 5.03
C LEU A 251 9.03 -14.82 4.63
N SER A 252 8.32 -15.62 5.43
CA SER A 252 8.05 -17.03 5.16
C SER A 252 6.72 -17.32 4.46
N ALA A 253 5.93 -16.27 4.14
CA ALA A 253 4.60 -16.41 3.56
C ALA A 253 4.64 -16.99 2.14
N LYS A 254 3.67 -17.84 1.83
CA LYS A 254 3.41 -18.37 0.49
C LYS A 254 2.18 -17.71 -0.12
N ASP A 255 1.99 -17.91 -1.41
CA ASP A 255 0.89 -17.36 -2.20
C ASP A 255 -0.52 -17.68 -1.63
N SER A 256 -0.66 -18.84 -1.02
CA SER A 256 -1.92 -19.32 -0.44
C SER A 256 -2.08 -18.97 1.05
N ASP A 257 -1.15 -18.26 1.68
CA ASP A 257 -1.14 -18.08 3.15
C ASP A 257 -2.00 -16.94 3.67
N THR A 258 -2.69 -16.20 2.82
CA THR A 258 -3.65 -15.19 3.28
C THR A 258 -5.08 -15.74 3.32
N ILE A 259 -5.90 -15.14 4.17
CA ILE A 259 -7.33 -15.43 4.31
C ILE A 259 -8.08 -14.12 4.63
N VAL A 260 -9.32 -14.01 4.19
CA VAL A 260 -10.23 -12.92 4.61
C VAL A 260 -11.20 -13.46 5.65
N THR A 261 -11.20 -12.85 6.81
CA THR A 261 -12.17 -13.05 7.91
C THR A 261 -13.09 -11.83 8.00
N GLY A 262 -14.21 -11.93 8.74
CA GLY A 262 -15.09 -10.79 8.99
C GLY A 262 -16.09 -10.46 7.87
N ARG A 263 -16.16 -11.23 6.77
CA ARG A 263 -17.14 -10.96 5.70
C ARG A 263 -18.59 -11.05 6.18
N GLY A 264 -18.90 -12.02 7.00
CA GLY A 264 -20.25 -12.21 7.54
C GLY A 264 -20.69 -11.12 8.50
N SER A 265 -19.78 -10.50 9.22
CA SER A 265 -20.03 -9.35 10.11
C SER A 265 -19.98 -7.99 9.40
N GLY A 266 -19.70 -7.94 8.10
CA GLY A 266 -19.58 -6.69 7.35
C GLY A 266 -18.24 -5.97 7.49
N HIS A 267 -17.26 -6.58 8.15
CA HIS A 267 -15.92 -6.02 8.37
C HIS A 267 -14.84 -6.97 7.82
N PRO A 268 -14.73 -7.16 6.48
CA PRO A 268 -13.77 -8.07 5.91
C PRO A 268 -12.33 -7.60 6.14
N VAL A 269 -11.50 -8.47 6.73
CA VAL A 269 -10.08 -8.21 7.03
C VAL A 269 -9.21 -9.32 6.44
N ARG A 270 -8.22 -8.96 5.63
CA ARG A 270 -7.21 -9.89 5.15
C ARG A 270 -6.03 -9.97 6.12
N CYS A 271 -5.68 -11.19 6.45
CA CYS A 271 -4.54 -11.51 7.33
C CYS A 271 -3.85 -12.80 6.87
N LEU A 272 -2.68 -13.10 7.43
CA LEU A 272 -2.04 -14.41 7.27
C LEU A 272 -2.81 -15.49 8.04
N LYS A 273 -2.82 -16.70 7.48
CA LYS A 273 -3.38 -17.90 8.10
C LYS A 273 -2.52 -18.29 9.31
N ASN A 274 -3.12 -18.29 10.48
CA ASN A 274 -2.54 -18.80 11.71
C ASN A 274 -3.62 -19.54 12.52
N LYS A 275 -3.34 -19.89 13.76
CA LYS A 275 -4.30 -20.57 14.65
C LYS A 275 -5.53 -19.68 14.89
N PHE A 276 -5.32 -18.39 15.16
CA PHE A 276 -6.39 -17.40 15.38
C PHE A 276 -7.31 -17.27 14.17
N ALA A 277 -6.76 -16.98 12.98
CA ALA A 277 -7.54 -16.77 11.77
C ALA A 277 -8.36 -18.02 11.38
N ARG A 278 -7.83 -19.23 11.57
CA ARG A 278 -8.57 -20.48 11.34
C ARG A 278 -9.71 -20.65 12.34
N SER A 279 -9.51 -20.32 13.62
CA SER A 279 -10.56 -20.38 14.64
C SER A 279 -11.67 -19.38 14.35
N VAL A 280 -11.34 -18.15 14.01
CA VAL A 280 -12.30 -17.12 13.56
C VAL A 280 -13.10 -17.63 12.36
N LYS A 281 -12.43 -18.14 11.33
CA LYS A 281 -13.10 -18.62 10.11
C LYS A 281 -14.08 -19.77 10.37
N LYS A 282 -13.77 -20.64 11.34
CA LYS A 282 -14.67 -21.72 11.76
C LYS A 282 -15.91 -21.16 12.47
N LEU A 283 -15.77 -20.16 13.33
CA LEU A 283 -16.88 -19.58 14.08
C LEU A 283 -17.80 -18.73 13.18
N GLU A 284 -17.26 -18.09 12.14
CA GLU A 284 -18.04 -17.35 11.15
C GLU A 284 -19.09 -18.20 10.39
N GLY A 285 -18.97 -19.51 10.44
CA GLY A 285 -19.96 -20.42 9.82
C GLY A 285 -21.36 -20.34 10.46
N ASP A 286 -21.47 -19.83 11.71
CA ASP A 286 -22.75 -19.62 12.41
C ASP A 286 -22.67 -18.35 13.27
N LEU A 287 -22.88 -17.20 12.63
CA LEU A 287 -22.81 -15.89 13.28
C LEU A 287 -23.90 -15.67 14.32
N ALA A 288 -25.09 -16.25 14.12
CA ALA A 288 -26.19 -16.13 15.05
C ALA A 288 -25.84 -16.75 16.44
N LYS A 289 -25.04 -17.82 16.41
CA LYS A 289 -24.59 -18.51 17.62
C LYS A 289 -23.28 -17.93 18.19
N ASN A 290 -22.36 -17.53 17.33
CA ASN A 290 -20.96 -17.28 17.72
C ASN A 290 -20.59 -15.78 17.68
N GLY A 291 -21.52 -14.86 17.40
CA GLY A 291 -21.24 -13.44 17.22
C GLY A 291 -20.50 -12.81 18.41
N ASP A 292 -21.00 -13.03 19.64
CA ASP A 292 -20.40 -12.49 20.85
C ASP A 292 -18.98 -13.05 21.13
N GLU A 293 -18.75 -14.33 20.76
CA GLU A 293 -17.43 -14.94 20.89
C GLU A 293 -16.46 -14.34 19.87
N LEU A 294 -16.89 -14.16 18.63
CA LEU A 294 -16.10 -13.53 17.59
C LEU A 294 -15.70 -12.11 17.97
N GLU A 295 -16.63 -11.30 18.46
CA GLU A 295 -16.36 -9.94 18.90
C GLU A 295 -15.27 -9.93 19.99
N ARG A 296 -15.43 -10.77 21.04
CA ARG A 296 -14.40 -10.91 22.08
C ARG A 296 -13.05 -11.35 21.55
N MET A 297 -13.01 -12.24 20.55
CA MET A 297 -11.77 -12.70 19.94
C MET A 297 -11.05 -11.57 19.18
N TYR A 298 -11.79 -10.75 18.46
CA TYR A 298 -11.22 -9.63 17.70
C TYR A 298 -10.64 -8.53 18.58
N VAL A 299 -11.19 -8.31 19.77
CA VAL A 299 -10.67 -7.28 20.68
C VAL A 299 -9.20 -7.50 20.99
N GLY A 300 -8.36 -6.52 20.61
CA GLY A 300 -6.92 -6.55 20.83
C GLY A 300 -6.14 -7.57 19.99
N SER A 301 -6.77 -8.27 19.02
CA SER A 301 -6.11 -9.31 18.24
C SER A 301 -4.94 -8.77 17.40
N LEU A 302 -5.09 -7.61 16.78
CA LEU A 302 -3.99 -6.97 16.06
C LEU A 302 -2.84 -6.61 17.00
N ARG A 303 -3.13 -6.04 18.16
CA ARG A 303 -2.13 -5.68 19.15
C ARG A 303 -1.31 -6.90 19.60
N ARG A 304 -1.98 -8.03 19.88
CA ARG A 304 -1.29 -9.29 20.22
C ARG A 304 -0.28 -9.70 19.15
N ALA A 305 -0.68 -9.66 17.87
CA ALA A 305 0.22 -10.01 16.79
C ALA A 305 1.42 -9.05 16.67
N VAL A 306 1.17 -7.74 16.76
CA VAL A 306 2.21 -6.69 16.71
C VAL A 306 3.23 -6.85 17.84
N GLU A 307 2.77 -7.25 19.04
CA GLU A 307 3.60 -7.53 20.22
C GLU A 307 4.29 -8.91 20.19
N GLY A 308 4.03 -9.73 19.16
CA GLY A 308 4.74 -11.00 18.92
C GLY A 308 3.93 -12.28 19.13
N ASP A 309 2.68 -12.20 19.64
CA ASP A 309 1.80 -13.38 19.69
C ASP A 309 1.15 -13.63 18.33
N VAL A 310 1.96 -14.11 17.40
CA VAL A 310 1.56 -14.38 16.02
C VAL A 310 0.64 -15.58 15.85
N ASP A 311 0.45 -16.39 16.85
CA ASP A 311 -0.46 -17.55 16.80
C ASP A 311 -1.90 -17.17 17.22
N ASN A 312 -2.06 -16.25 18.18
CA ASN A 312 -3.36 -15.84 18.74
C ASN A 312 -3.75 -14.40 18.36
N GLY A 313 -2.98 -13.74 17.52
CA GLY A 313 -3.25 -12.40 17.01
C GLY A 313 -3.59 -12.37 15.51
N THR A 314 -4.10 -11.23 15.05
CA THR A 314 -4.39 -10.98 13.63
C THR A 314 -3.15 -10.41 12.95
N ILE A 315 -2.49 -11.19 12.09
CA ILE A 315 -1.33 -10.73 11.29
C ILE A 315 -1.87 -10.12 10.00
N MET A 316 -2.19 -8.81 10.01
CA MET A 316 -2.69 -8.13 8.82
C MET A 316 -1.60 -8.07 7.75
N SER A 317 -1.87 -8.61 6.58
CA SER A 317 -0.95 -8.64 5.44
C SER A 317 -1.70 -8.87 4.15
N GLY A 318 -1.25 -8.24 3.06
CA GLY A 318 -1.80 -8.44 1.72
C GLY A 318 -1.36 -9.76 1.08
N GLN A 319 -2.02 -10.14 -0.02
CA GLN A 319 -1.68 -11.33 -0.80
C GLN A 319 -0.24 -11.28 -1.31
N ILE A 320 0.30 -10.10 -1.50
CA ILE A 320 1.65 -9.86 -2.01
C ILE A 320 2.77 -10.27 -1.03
N ALA A 321 2.45 -10.67 0.21
CA ALA A 321 3.44 -11.14 1.18
C ALA A 321 4.37 -12.23 0.60
N ALA A 322 3.82 -13.09 -0.27
CA ALA A 322 4.57 -14.19 -0.90
C ALA A 322 5.75 -13.75 -1.79
N VAL A 323 5.90 -12.47 -2.10
CA VAL A 323 7.05 -11.93 -2.86
C VAL A 323 7.97 -11.05 -2.01
N VAL A 324 7.70 -10.94 -0.72
CA VAL A 324 8.54 -10.19 0.23
C VAL A 324 9.47 -11.16 0.96
N HIS A 325 10.73 -11.21 0.54
CA HIS A 325 11.68 -12.24 1.01
C HIS A 325 12.86 -11.67 1.80
N GLU A 326 12.99 -10.35 1.90
CA GLU A 326 14.16 -9.71 2.47
C GLU A 326 13.78 -8.63 3.48
N ARG A 327 14.65 -8.50 4.48
CA ARG A 327 14.64 -7.42 5.46
C ARG A 327 15.74 -6.43 5.08
N LYS A 328 15.38 -5.17 4.91
CA LYS A 328 16.27 -4.07 4.51
C LYS A 328 15.80 -2.78 5.19
N SER A 329 16.62 -1.74 5.16
CA SER A 329 16.16 -0.41 5.58
C SER A 329 15.08 0.15 4.62
N ALA A 330 14.28 1.10 5.09
CA ALA A 330 13.27 1.78 4.25
C ALA A 330 13.92 2.45 3.03
N LYS A 331 15.12 3.01 3.20
CA LYS A 331 15.89 3.63 2.12
C LYS A 331 16.28 2.64 1.03
N GLU A 332 16.87 1.49 1.40
CA GLU A 332 17.24 0.45 0.44
C GLU A 332 16.03 -0.07 -0.32
N VAL A 333 14.91 -0.29 0.39
CA VAL A 333 13.65 -0.73 -0.23
C VAL A 333 13.17 0.28 -1.27
N ILE A 334 13.14 1.57 -0.94
CA ILE A 334 12.67 2.61 -1.87
C ILE A 334 13.59 2.71 -3.08
N ASP A 335 14.91 2.69 -2.89
CA ASP A 335 15.89 2.76 -3.99
C ASP A 335 15.73 1.57 -4.95
N GLU A 336 15.57 0.36 -4.42
CA GLU A 336 15.35 -0.85 -5.22
C GLU A 336 14.04 -0.80 -6.00
N LEU A 337 12.94 -0.44 -5.33
CA LEU A 337 11.62 -0.36 -5.94
C LEU A 337 11.60 0.54 -7.18
N VAL A 338 12.22 1.71 -7.10
CA VAL A 338 12.33 2.66 -8.23
C VAL A 338 13.20 2.07 -9.33
N SER A 339 14.41 1.59 -8.96
CA SER A 339 15.35 1.00 -9.92
C SER A 339 14.76 -0.20 -10.68
N GLU A 340 14.07 -1.09 -9.98
CA GLU A 340 13.40 -2.25 -10.58
C GLU A 340 12.28 -1.84 -11.54
N ALA A 341 11.45 -0.86 -11.14
CA ALA A 341 10.35 -0.39 -11.96
C ALA A 341 10.85 0.23 -13.28
N GLU A 342 11.91 1.03 -13.22
CA GLU A 342 12.53 1.64 -14.39
C GLU A 342 13.18 0.61 -15.32
N ALA A 343 13.84 -0.39 -14.76
CA ALA A 343 14.49 -1.45 -15.54
C ALA A 343 13.49 -2.29 -16.33
N LEU A 344 12.27 -2.49 -15.81
CA LEU A 344 11.25 -3.33 -16.43
C LEU A 344 10.53 -2.68 -17.61
N GLY A 345 10.33 -1.37 -17.57
CA GLY A 345 9.48 -0.68 -18.54
C GLY A 345 10.18 -0.37 -19.87
N GLY A 346 11.50 -0.49 -19.96
CA GLY A 346 12.27 0.08 -21.07
C GLY A 346 12.06 1.62 -21.20
N CYS A 347 11.34 2.19 -20.23
CA CYS A 347 11.09 3.61 -20.08
C CYS A 347 11.10 3.95 -18.59
N THR A 348 11.41 5.19 -18.27
CA THR A 348 11.38 5.66 -16.89
C THR A 348 9.96 5.80 -16.37
N LEU A 349 9.77 5.76 -15.05
CA LEU A 349 8.47 6.08 -14.43
C LEU A 349 7.97 7.47 -14.85
N GLN A 350 8.90 8.40 -15.11
CA GLN A 350 8.58 9.71 -15.66
C GLN A 350 7.90 9.60 -17.03
N GLN A 351 8.46 8.81 -17.96
CA GLN A 351 7.87 8.63 -19.28
C GLN A 351 6.48 7.97 -19.22
N MET A 352 6.26 7.04 -18.28
CA MET A 352 4.94 6.44 -18.05
C MET A 352 3.94 7.50 -17.51
N ALA A 353 4.37 8.35 -16.59
CA ALA A 353 3.54 9.41 -16.04
C ALA A 353 3.17 10.46 -17.10
N ASP A 354 4.12 10.83 -17.95
CA ASP A 354 3.89 11.77 -19.06
C ASP A 354 2.89 11.19 -20.07
N ALA A 355 3.03 9.90 -20.43
CA ALA A 355 2.07 9.21 -21.30
C ALA A 355 0.65 9.19 -20.72
N ASN A 356 0.52 8.98 -19.41
CA ASN A 356 -0.78 9.05 -18.73
C ASN A 356 -1.39 10.46 -18.71
N ALA A 357 -0.55 11.49 -18.58
CA ALA A 357 -1.00 12.87 -18.65
C ALA A 357 -1.48 13.23 -20.07
N ASP A 358 -0.78 12.79 -21.11
CA ASP A 358 -1.16 13.01 -22.50
C ASP A 358 -2.44 12.25 -22.87
N ARG A 359 -2.60 10.99 -22.41
CA ARG A 359 -3.82 10.22 -22.59
C ARG A 359 -5.05 10.97 -22.04
N ARG A 360 -4.96 11.50 -20.81
CA ARG A 360 -6.05 12.30 -20.21
C ARG A 360 -6.34 13.58 -20.98
N ARG A 361 -5.29 14.29 -21.47
CA ARG A 361 -5.45 15.50 -22.29
C ARG A 361 -6.20 15.22 -23.59
N LEU A 362 -6.01 14.04 -24.17
CA LEU A 362 -6.64 13.60 -25.42
C LEU A 362 -8.02 12.98 -25.21
N GLY A 363 -8.44 12.76 -23.97
CA GLY A 363 -9.72 12.12 -23.63
C GLY A 363 -9.77 10.64 -24.01
N LEU A 364 -8.62 9.93 -23.97
CA LEU A 364 -8.45 8.54 -24.35
C LEU A 364 -8.48 7.62 -23.11
#